data_3a96b0474a1e09bb452fb4ff03f15e20
#
_entry.id   3a96b0474a1e09bb452fb4ff03f15e20
#
_cell.length_a   1.000
_cell.length_b   1.000
_cell.length_c   1.000
_cell.angle_alpha   90.00
_cell.angle_beta   90.00
_cell.angle_gamma   90.00
#
_symmetry.space_group_name_H-M   'P 1'
#
loop_
_entity.id
_entity.type
_entity.pdbx_description
1 polymer ?
#
loop_
_entity_poly.entity_id
_entity_poly.type
_entity_poly.pdbx_seq_one_letter_code
_entity_poly.pdbx_strand_id
1 'polypeptide(L)'
;MAVINNREAYLASEPEMDITQFHKTALDLKYADESENQILDIFYPEDGEGPYPLVIVFHGGAFAAGHKRTHYIKSMCLPITQGYAVATVEYRLYHEAKWPAQLID
;
A
#
# COMPACT_ATOMS: atom_id res chain seq x y z
N MET A 1 15.09 23.86 -7.08
CA MET A 1 14.98 22.47 -6.60
C MET A 1 14.04 21.71 -7.50
N ALA A 2 14.48 20.59 -8.01
CA ALA A 2 13.61 19.74 -8.82
C ALA A 2 12.57 19.07 -7.90
N VAL A 3 11.31 19.22 -8.22
CA VAL A 3 10.22 18.55 -7.51
C VAL A 3 9.86 17.30 -8.32
N ILE A 4 9.84 16.16 -7.67
CA ILE A 4 9.36 14.92 -8.32
C ILE A 4 7.85 14.99 -8.36
N ASN A 5 7.32 15.37 -9.52
CA ASN A 5 5.89 15.45 -9.77
C ASN A 5 5.33 14.18 -10.41
N ASN A 6 6.20 13.24 -10.71
CA ASN A 6 5.88 12.02 -11.42
C ASN A 6 6.04 10.84 -10.45
N ARG A 7 4.96 10.12 -10.21
CA ARG A 7 4.95 8.94 -9.36
C ARG A 7 5.96 7.89 -9.82
N GLU A 8 6.05 7.66 -11.13
CA GLU A 8 6.97 6.66 -11.69
C GLU A 8 8.43 7.00 -11.38
N ALA A 9 8.81 8.27 -11.53
CA ALA A 9 10.16 8.71 -11.20
C ALA A 9 10.46 8.56 -9.71
N TYR A 10 9.49 8.82 -8.86
CA TYR A 10 9.64 8.63 -7.43
C TYR A 10 9.80 7.14 -7.09
N LEU A 11 8.94 6.28 -7.62
CA LEU A 11 9.00 4.84 -7.37
C LEU A 11 10.32 4.24 -7.84
N ALA A 12 10.89 4.75 -8.92
CA ALA A 12 12.20 4.29 -9.41
C ALA A 12 13.34 4.62 -8.44
N SER A 13 13.18 5.61 -7.57
CA SER A 13 14.18 6.02 -6.59
C SER A 13 14.01 5.37 -5.21
N GLU A 14 12.83 4.84 -4.90
CA GLU A 14 12.52 4.26 -3.60
C GLU A 14 12.55 2.73 -3.67
N PRO A 15 13.29 2.06 -2.77
CA PRO A 15 13.29 0.61 -2.74
C PRO A 15 11.93 0.08 -2.30
N GLU A 16 11.47 -0.99 -2.95
CA GLU A 16 10.30 -1.73 -2.53
C GLU A 16 10.65 -2.78 -1.48
N MET A 17 9.69 -3.10 -0.63
CA MET A 17 9.84 -4.25 0.25
C MET A 17 9.76 -5.55 -0.55
N ASP A 18 10.46 -6.56 -0.09
CA ASP A 18 10.38 -7.89 -0.67
C ASP A 18 9.10 -8.59 -0.23
N ILE A 19 8.13 -8.70 -1.14
CA ILE A 19 6.85 -9.34 -0.85
C ILE A 19 6.89 -10.86 -1.00
N THR A 20 7.99 -11.43 -1.52
CA THR A 20 8.12 -12.89 -1.67
C THR A 20 8.21 -13.62 -0.33
N GLN A 21 8.53 -12.90 0.74
CA GLN A 21 8.52 -13.44 2.11
C GLN A 21 7.11 -13.78 2.62
N PHE A 22 6.07 -13.23 1.99
CA PHE A 22 4.68 -13.50 2.38
C PHE A 22 4.10 -14.59 1.48
N HIS A 23 3.67 -15.70 2.07
CA HIS A 23 3.22 -16.86 1.31
C HIS A 23 1.73 -16.86 1.00
N LYS A 24 0.92 -16.15 1.80
CA LYS A 24 -0.51 -16.00 1.57
C LYS A 24 -0.83 -14.54 1.30
N THR A 25 -1.12 -14.21 0.05
CA THR A 25 -1.36 -12.82 -0.36
C THR A 25 -2.54 -12.73 -1.30
N ALA A 26 -3.16 -11.55 -1.32
CA ALA A 26 -4.05 -11.12 -2.40
C ALA A 26 -3.53 -9.75 -2.85
N LEU A 27 -3.03 -9.67 -4.07
CA LEU A 27 -2.29 -8.51 -4.57
C LEU A 27 -3.09 -7.73 -5.59
N ASP A 28 -2.88 -6.40 -5.60
CA ASP A 28 -3.45 -5.48 -6.58
C ASP A 28 -4.97 -5.58 -6.70
N LEU A 29 -5.64 -5.72 -5.57
CA LEU A 29 -7.10 -5.78 -5.52
C LEU A 29 -7.69 -4.39 -5.73
N LYS A 30 -8.54 -4.24 -6.71
CA LYS A 30 -9.25 -2.97 -6.94
C LYS A 30 -10.32 -2.73 -5.88
N TYR A 31 -10.33 -1.55 -5.29
CA TYR A 31 -11.39 -1.12 -4.38
C TYR A 31 -12.29 -0.03 -4.99
N ALA A 32 -11.88 0.55 -6.11
CA ALA A 32 -12.67 1.53 -6.86
C ALA A 32 -12.22 1.56 -8.32
N ASP A 33 -12.96 2.25 -9.18
CA ASP A 33 -12.76 2.22 -10.63
C ASP A 33 -12.34 3.56 -11.25
N GLU A 34 -12.10 4.59 -10.46
CA GLU A 34 -11.77 5.92 -10.96
C GLU A 34 -10.29 6.04 -11.35
N SER A 35 -9.44 5.17 -10.84
CA SER A 35 -7.99 5.21 -11.08
C SER A 35 -7.39 3.82 -10.94
N GLU A 36 -6.31 3.57 -11.68
CA GLU A 36 -5.48 2.37 -11.52
C GLU A 36 -4.78 2.33 -10.15
N ASN A 37 -4.68 3.47 -9.47
CA ASN A 37 -4.06 3.57 -8.16
C ASN A 37 -5.05 3.30 -7.01
N GLN A 38 -6.29 2.96 -7.30
CA GLN A 38 -7.27 2.56 -6.28
C GLN A 38 -7.23 1.06 -6.07
N ILE A 39 -6.09 0.60 -5.60
CA ILE A 39 -5.79 -0.81 -5.37
C ILE A 39 -5.16 -1.01 -3.99
N LEU A 40 -5.21 -2.25 -3.51
CA LEU A 40 -4.59 -2.64 -2.25
C LEU A 40 -4.00 -4.03 -2.33
N ASP A 41 -3.06 -4.32 -1.45
CA ASP A 41 -2.56 -5.66 -1.21
C ASP A 41 -3.04 -6.14 0.15
N ILE A 42 -3.29 -7.43 0.29
CA ILE A 42 -3.55 -8.06 1.58
C ILE A 42 -2.52 -9.17 1.81
N PHE A 43 -1.90 -9.13 2.98
CA PHE A 43 -0.99 -10.15 3.46
C PHE A 43 -1.63 -10.88 4.64
N TYR A 44 -1.71 -12.19 4.56
CA TYR A 44 -2.38 -13.02 5.55
C TYR A 44 -1.38 -13.74 6.45
N PRO A 45 -1.77 -14.08 7.70
CA PRO A 45 -0.99 -15.00 8.51
C PRO A 45 -0.78 -16.34 7.79
N GLU A 46 0.37 -16.96 8.01
CA GLU A 46 0.66 -18.27 7.42
C GLU A 46 -0.22 -19.37 8.00
N ASP A 47 -0.55 -19.25 9.28
CA ASP A 47 -1.33 -20.23 10.01
C ASP A 47 -2.79 -19.79 10.14
N GLY A 48 -3.69 -20.79 10.10
CA GLY A 48 -5.12 -20.55 10.27
C GLY A 48 -5.84 -20.18 8.98
N GLU A 49 -7.15 -20.13 9.04
CA GLU A 49 -8.02 -19.94 7.87
C GLU A 49 -8.93 -18.71 7.98
N GLY A 50 -8.73 -17.90 8.95
CA GLY A 50 -9.60 -16.74 9.12
C GLY A 50 -11.03 -17.09 9.59
N PRO A 51 -11.90 -16.09 9.70
CA PRO A 51 -11.59 -14.69 9.42
C PRO A 51 -10.49 -14.14 10.34
N TYR A 52 -9.71 -13.18 9.82
CA TYR A 52 -8.62 -12.57 10.58
C TYR A 52 -9.00 -11.13 10.96
N PRO A 53 -8.59 -10.66 12.14
CA PRO A 53 -8.63 -9.21 12.37
C PRO A 53 -7.69 -8.51 11.37
N LEU A 54 -8.07 -7.33 10.93
CA LEU A 54 -7.42 -6.62 9.84
C LEU A 54 -6.79 -5.32 10.33
N VAL A 55 -5.52 -5.11 9.97
CA VAL A 55 -4.84 -3.83 10.10
C VAL A 55 -4.73 -3.23 8.70
N ILE A 56 -5.17 -1.98 8.55
CA ILE A 56 -5.06 -1.25 7.28
C ILE A 56 -3.93 -0.24 7.40
N VAL A 57 -3.00 -0.26 6.45
CA VAL A 57 -1.83 0.61 6.42
C VAL A 57 -1.96 1.59 5.25
N PHE A 58 -1.91 2.87 5.56
CA PHE A 58 -1.83 3.94 4.58
C PHE A 58 -0.39 4.47 4.55
N HIS A 59 0.26 4.38 3.40
CA HIS A 59 1.64 4.84 3.27
C HIS A 59 1.74 6.36 3.41
N GLY A 60 2.88 6.83 3.90
CA GLY A 60 3.21 8.24 3.98
C GLY A 60 3.65 8.82 2.64
N GLY A 61 3.97 10.10 2.62
CA GLY A 61 4.46 10.80 1.44
C GLY A 61 3.74 12.12 1.18
N ALA A 62 3.03 12.65 2.17
CA ALA A 62 2.31 13.94 2.10
C ALA A 62 1.36 14.03 0.90
N PHE A 63 0.71 12.93 0.56
CA PHE A 63 -0.19 12.80 -0.61
C PHE A 63 0.47 13.07 -1.96
N ALA A 64 1.78 13.22 -2.00
CA ALA A 64 2.53 13.53 -3.22
C ALA A 64 3.48 12.40 -3.65
N ALA A 65 3.73 11.43 -2.77
CA ALA A 65 4.71 10.38 -2.97
C ALA A 65 4.36 9.11 -2.20
N GLY A 66 5.14 8.06 -2.41
CA GLY A 66 4.95 6.79 -1.73
C GLY A 66 4.06 5.82 -2.48
N HIS A 67 4.02 4.59 -2.02
CA HIS A 67 3.16 3.53 -2.56
C HIS A 67 2.98 2.40 -1.53
N LYS A 68 2.08 1.49 -1.82
CA LYS A 68 1.69 0.42 -0.90
C LYS A 68 2.79 -0.60 -0.58
N ARG A 69 3.91 -0.59 -1.32
CA ARG A 69 5.04 -1.51 -1.12
C ARG A 69 6.35 -0.79 -0.81
N THR A 70 6.29 0.45 -0.36
CA THR A 70 7.50 1.16 0.05
C THR A 70 8.19 0.37 1.17
N HIS A 71 9.52 0.34 1.15
CA HIS A 71 10.32 -0.51 2.04
C HIS A 71 9.97 -0.42 3.53
N TYR A 72 9.61 0.76 4.03
CA TYR A 72 9.27 0.92 5.45
C TYR A 72 7.94 0.24 5.83
N ILE A 73 7.09 -0.09 4.86
CA ILE A 73 5.83 -0.79 5.10
C ILE A 73 6.09 -2.18 5.69
N LYS A 74 7.26 -2.76 5.44
CA LYS A 74 7.64 -4.06 5.98
C LYS A 74 7.48 -4.12 7.50
N SER A 75 7.90 -3.08 8.22
CA SER A 75 7.76 -3.04 9.68
C SER A 75 6.31 -2.96 10.12
N MET A 76 5.44 -2.39 9.30
CA MET A 76 4.00 -2.29 9.56
C MET A 76 3.26 -3.60 9.29
N CYS A 77 3.93 -4.57 8.68
CA CYS A 77 3.40 -5.92 8.45
C CYS A 77 3.64 -6.87 9.64
N LEU A 78 4.30 -6.41 10.69
CA LEU A 78 4.60 -7.21 11.86
C LEU A 78 3.36 -7.87 12.51
N PRO A 79 2.17 -7.23 12.52
CA PRO A 79 0.96 -7.87 13.07
C PRO A 79 0.60 -9.21 12.42
N ILE A 80 1.10 -9.51 11.23
CA ILE A 80 0.89 -10.81 10.56
C ILE A 80 1.39 -11.95 11.46
N THR A 81 2.50 -11.75 12.17
CA THR A 81 3.05 -12.75 13.11
C THR A 81 2.18 -12.95 14.35
N GLN A 82 1.21 -12.07 14.58
CA GLN A 82 0.28 -12.10 15.70
C GLN A 82 -1.14 -12.52 15.28
N GLY A 83 -1.28 -13.06 14.07
CA GLY A 83 -2.57 -13.54 13.59
C GLY A 83 -3.46 -12.50 12.92
N TYR A 84 -2.95 -11.32 12.61
CA TYR A 84 -3.68 -10.29 11.89
C TYR A 84 -3.39 -10.35 10.39
N ALA A 85 -4.38 -10.10 9.57
CA ALA A 85 -4.13 -9.76 8.17
C ALA A 85 -3.76 -8.26 8.09
N VAL A 86 -2.91 -7.90 7.14
CA VAL A 86 -2.50 -6.51 6.89
C VAL A 86 -2.84 -6.15 5.47
N ALA A 87 -3.63 -5.09 5.30
CA ALA A 87 -3.90 -4.50 3.99
C ALA A 87 -3.06 -3.23 3.83
N THR A 88 -2.32 -3.16 2.74
CA THR A 88 -1.55 -1.96 2.38
C THR A 88 -2.23 -1.30 1.19
N VAL A 89 -2.55 -0.02 1.31
CA VAL A 89 -3.45 0.66 0.40
C VAL A 89 -2.69 1.62 -0.50
N GLU A 90 -2.95 1.54 -1.80
CA GLU A 90 -2.59 2.56 -2.76
C GLU A 90 -3.73 3.56 -2.88
N TYR A 91 -3.44 4.81 -3.13
CA TYR A 91 -4.44 5.85 -3.33
C TYR A 91 -3.93 6.88 -4.33
N ARG A 92 -4.85 7.67 -4.91
CA ARG A 92 -4.47 8.72 -5.85
C ARG A 92 -3.61 9.76 -5.14
N LEU A 93 -2.48 10.11 -5.75
CA LEU A 93 -1.60 11.16 -5.23
C LEU A 93 -1.97 12.52 -5.83
N TYR A 94 -1.46 13.58 -5.22
CA TYR A 94 -1.80 14.96 -5.59
C TYR A 94 -1.63 15.29 -7.07
N HIS A 95 -0.59 14.75 -7.72
CA HIS A 95 -0.36 15.01 -9.14
C HIS A 95 -1.39 14.33 -10.05
N GLU A 96 -2.08 13.31 -9.58
CA GLU A 96 -3.18 12.66 -10.29
C GLU A 96 -4.53 13.31 -9.96
N ALA A 97 -4.79 13.54 -8.69
CA ALA A 97 -6.04 14.10 -8.21
C ALA A 97 -5.81 14.94 -6.96
N LYS A 98 -6.35 16.16 -6.96
CA LYS A 98 -6.18 17.09 -5.86
C LYS A 98 -6.97 16.66 -4.63
N TRP A 99 -6.52 17.11 -3.46
CA TRP A 99 -7.29 16.98 -2.24
C TRP A 99 -8.75 17.47 -2.46
N PRO A 100 -9.79 16.79 -2.01
CA PRO A 100 -9.76 15.68 -1.02
C PRO A 100 -9.84 14.28 -1.64
N ALA A 101 -9.38 14.06 -2.87
CA ALA A 101 -9.45 12.75 -3.53
C ALA A 101 -8.83 11.64 -2.67
N GLN A 102 -7.74 11.93 -1.97
CA GLN A 102 -7.02 10.99 -1.10
C GLN A 102 -7.88 10.53 0.07
N LEU A 103 -8.74 11.40 0.59
CA LEU A 103 -9.66 11.06 1.66
C LEU A 103 -10.86 10.25 1.13
N ILE A 104 -11.29 10.55 -0.09
CA ILE A 104 -12.42 9.86 -0.74
C ILE A 104 -12.03 8.43 -1.08
N ASP A 105 -10.77 8.22 -1.50
CA ASP A 105 -10.26 6.90 -1.78
C ASP A 105 -10.21 6.05 -0.51
#